data_742ee108a2787af2cb0903c4416e8282
#
_entry.id   742ee108a2787af2cb0903c4416e8282
#
_cell.length_a   1.000
_cell.length_b   1.000
_cell.length_c   1.000
_cell.angle_alpha   90.00
_cell.angle_beta   90.00
_cell.angle_gamma   90.00
#
_symmetry.space_group_name_H-M   'P 1'
#
loop_
_entity.id
_entity.type
_entity.pdbx_description
1 polymer ?
#
loop_
_entity_poly.entity_id
_entity_poly.type
_entity_poly.pdbx_seq_one_letter_code
_entity_poly.pdbx_strand_id
1 'polypeptide(L)'
;MLNPKNTLCTALLINPPGHLYQRGEDRCQANIEESSAISLRAPNDLAYMASVLRLSGIKTIIRDYPAERLSWDDFGNDLENLQPNVLVMSVTTATVLDDLGAFKKAKEFNPAIITIAKGALFFASDMQLFRKPEFAAMDFALAGEAETIIQDLIKGLTDGTPLGSISGILYRENDGQWVRNRQNEFQADLDALPFPARDLLKNELYVRPDTGEVQATIQTSRGCPSKCIFCLTPAISGQKVRQRSVKNIVDEIEECVTKYSIRNFFFKADTFTINKKFVIDLCKEILDRQLNIQWVANSRVDTIDAERLDWMKRAGCWLVAFGFESGDDEILRKMKKDATVADAYQAVRLVKLAGLRVYGFFMIGLPWDDHSTVEKTMLFAKHLDCDFSEIHIATPYEGTELHEIAQKAGLLKDEVIGHDYFHDPTMATLFLSREEVMAYRKKGLRKIYLSPKYLIKTISNIHSVEELGRYASYGVRMVKNIFL
;
A
#
# COMPACT_ATOMS: atom_id res chain seq x y z
N MET A 1 5.77 -30.21 11.94
CA MET A 1 4.65 -30.76 11.17
C MET A 1 3.37 -30.46 11.92
N LEU A 2 2.45 -29.77 11.26
CA LEU A 2 1.12 -29.58 11.82
C LEU A 2 0.45 -30.96 11.92
N ASN A 3 0.03 -31.36 13.12
CA ASN A 3 -0.58 -32.68 13.30
C ASN A 3 -2.06 -32.62 12.83
N PRO A 4 -2.44 -33.30 11.75
CA PRO A 4 -3.78 -33.17 11.17
C PRO A 4 -4.91 -33.80 11.98
N LYS A 5 -4.65 -34.47 13.10
CA LYS A 5 -5.64 -35.35 13.74
C LYS A 5 -6.30 -34.85 15.01
N ASN A 6 -5.88 -33.74 15.67
CA ASN A 6 -6.56 -33.43 16.96
C ASN A 6 -6.48 -32.03 17.54
N THR A 7 -6.06 -30.99 16.84
CA THR A 7 -6.12 -29.62 17.40
C THR A 7 -6.54 -28.65 16.32
N LEU A 8 -7.60 -27.87 16.60
CA LEU A 8 -7.94 -26.69 15.76
C LEU A 8 -6.67 -25.85 15.63
N CYS A 9 -6.06 -25.85 14.43
CA CYS A 9 -4.92 -25.00 14.15
C CYS A 9 -5.34 -23.54 14.25
N THR A 10 -4.64 -22.76 15.08
CA THR A 10 -4.90 -21.33 15.25
C THR A 10 -3.81 -20.53 14.54
N ALA A 11 -4.20 -19.64 13.65
CA ALA A 11 -3.32 -18.66 13.00
C ALA A 11 -3.59 -17.26 13.55
N LEU A 12 -2.55 -16.61 14.05
CA LEU A 12 -2.55 -15.21 14.44
C LEU A 12 -1.90 -14.39 13.31
N LEU A 13 -2.66 -13.48 12.71
CA LEU A 13 -2.20 -12.61 11.63
C LEU A 13 -2.02 -11.20 12.17
N ILE A 14 -0.85 -10.58 12.00
CA ILE A 14 -0.53 -9.32 12.68
C ILE A 14 0.11 -8.26 11.79
N ASN A 15 -0.20 -7.00 12.10
CA ASN A 15 0.74 -5.90 12.03
C ASN A 15 1.41 -5.81 13.40
N PRO A 16 2.74 -5.97 13.53
CA PRO A 16 3.40 -6.08 14.83
C PRO A 16 3.40 -4.77 15.62
N PRO A 17 3.60 -4.81 16.95
CA PRO A 17 3.76 -3.61 17.76
C PRO A 17 4.90 -2.72 17.24
N GLY A 18 4.70 -1.40 17.25
CA GLY A 18 5.67 -0.43 16.74
C GLY A 18 5.00 0.83 16.22
N HIS A 19 5.70 1.55 15.34
CA HIS A 19 5.19 2.76 14.71
C HIS A 19 3.95 2.48 13.84
N LEU A 20 3.07 3.47 13.78
CA LEU A 20 1.87 3.42 12.94
C LEU A 20 2.29 3.61 11.47
N TYR A 21 2.51 2.51 10.79
CA TYR A 21 2.91 2.47 9.39
C TYR A 21 1.78 1.96 8.50
N GLN A 22 1.63 2.55 7.30
CA GLN A 22 0.76 1.99 6.27
C GLN A 22 1.40 0.71 5.75
N ARG A 23 0.80 -0.43 6.07
CA ARG A 23 1.24 -1.77 5.70
C ARG A 23 0.32 -2.38 4.67
N GLY A 24 0.77 -3.43 4.00
CA GLY A 24 -0.04 -4.15 3.00
C GLY A 24 -0.32 -3.38 1.69
N GLU A 25 0.16 -2.14 1.60
CA GLU A 25 0.13 -1.34 0.38
C GLU A 25 1.55 -1.31 -0.20
N ASP A 26 1.82 -2.16 -1.15
CA ASP A 26 3.17 -2.35 -1.71
C ASP A 26 3.75 -1.10 -2.40
N ARG A 27 2.95 -0.02 -2.56
CA ARG A 27 3.36 1.22 -3.22
C ARG A 27 3.49 2.44 -2.31
N CYS A 28 2.77 2.44 -1.19
CA CYS A 28 2.68 3.60 -0.31
C CYS A 28 2.96 3.17 1.13
N GLN A 29 4.13 2.58 1.35
CA GLN A 29 4.63 2.31 2.69
C GLN A 29 5.03 3.66 3.30
N ALA A 30 4.26 4.13 4.27
CA ALA A 30 4.50 5.43 4.88
C ALA A 30 4.26 5.41 6.38
N ASN A 31 5.05 6.18 7.10
CA ASN A 31 4.78 6.50 8.49
C ASN A 31 3.54 7.42 8.55
N ILE A 32 2.45 6.91 9.11
CA ILE A 32 1.17 7.64 9.20
C ILE A 32 1.25 8.82 10.17
N GLU A 33 2.07 8.71 11.21
CA GLU A 33 2.24 9.78 12.20
C GLU A 33 2.95 10.99 11.61
N GLU A 34 3.74 10.78 10.58
CA GLU A 34 4.56 11.80 9.93
C GLU A 34 4.04 12.22 8.55
N SER A 35 3.17 11.42 7.93
CA SER A 35 2.54 11.79 6.66
C SER A 35 1.39 12.79 6.87
N SER A 36 1.38 13.82 6.04
CA SER A 36 0.33 14.86 6.08
C SER A 36 -0.98 14.44 5.39
N ALA A 37 -0.93 13.39 4.58
CA ALA A 37 -2.03 13.08 3.66
C ALA A 37 -2.46 11.61 3.65
N ILE A 38 -1.69 10.70 4.25
CA ILE A 38 -2.01 9.27 4.29
C ILE A 38 -2.91 8.98 5.49
N SER A 39 -3.99 8.26 5.25
CA SER A 39 -4.86 7.73 6.29
C SER A 39 -4.53 6.29 6.59
N LEU A 40 -4.68 5.91 7.85
CA LEU A 40 -4.62 4.50 8.24
C LEU A 40 -5.69 3.71 7.50
N ARG A 41 -5.29 2.61 6.88
CA ARG A 41 -6.19 1.69 6.19
C ARG A 41 -6.17 0.33 6.87
N ALA A 42 -7.32 -0.34 6.86
CA ALA A 42 -7.43 -1.69 7.37
C ALA A 42 -6.41 -2.63 6.69
N PRO A 43 -5.82 -3.59 7.42
CA PRO A 43 -4.90 -4.58 6.88
C PRO A 43 -5.65 -5.59 6.00
N ASN A 44 -6.05 -5.13 4.82
CA ASN A 44 -6.91 -5.86 3.90
C ASN A 44 -6.24 -7.15 3.39
N ASP A 45 -4.93 -7.16 3.26
CA ASP A 45 -4.13 -8.32 2.92
C ASP A 45 -4.18 -9.41 4.01
N LEU A 46 -4.05 -9.03 5.29
CA LEU A 46 -4.22 -9.97 6.40
C LEU A 46 -5.66 -10.51 6.43
N ALA A 47 -6.65 -9.65 6.15
CA ALA A 47 -8.05 -10.06 6.12
C ALA A 47 -8.35 -11.04 4.97
N TYR A 48 -7.75 -10.86 3.79
CA TYR A 48 -7.83 -11.84 2.69
C TYR A 48 -7.17 -13.17 3.07
N MET A 49 -5.94 -13.14 3.60
CA MET A 49 -5.25 -14.36 4.05
C MET A 49 -6.06 -15.10 5.13
N ALA A 50 -6.64 -14.36 6.09
CA ALA A 50 -7.51 -14.94 7.11
C ALA A 50 -8.74 -15.64 6.51
N SER A 51 -9.38 -15.03 5.50
CA SER A 51 -10.53 -15.64 4.82
C SER A 51 -10.15 -16.96 4.12
N VAL A 52 -9.03 -16.97 3.42
CA VAL A 52 -8.53 -18.16 2.72
C VAL A 52 -8.17 -19.27 3.72
N LEU A 53 -7.50 -18.94 4.83
CA LEU A 53 -7.15 -19.90 5.88
C LEU A 53 -8.40 -20.51 6.55
N ARG A 54 -9.46 -19.70 6.73
CA ARG A 54 -10.76 -20.19 7.24
C ARG A 54 -11.39 -21.26 6.32
N LEU A 55 -11.27 -21.10 5.00
CA LEU A 55 -11.73 -22.14 4.06
C LEU A 55 -11.02 -23.48 4.25
N SER A 56 -9.81 -23.45 4.79
CA SER A 56 -9.02 -24.65 5.15
C SER A 56 -9.28 -25.13 6.59
N GLY A 57 -10.30 -24.59 7.27
CA GLY A 57 -10.67 -25.00 8.64
C GLY A 57 -9.76 -24.46 9.75
N ILE A 58 -8.93 -23.46 9.47
CA ILE A 58 -8.02 -22.87 10.44
C ILE A 58 -8.75 -21.76 11.19
N LYS A 59 -8.67 -21.76 12.52
CA LYS A 59 -9.12 -20.63 13.34
C LYS A 59 -8.20 -19.45 13.12
N THR A 60 -8.73 -18.29 12.71
CA THR A 60 -7.94 -17.08 12.40
C THR A 60 -8.27 -15.94 13.32
N ILE A 61 -7.27 -15.19 13.72
CA ILE A 61 -7.36 -13.99 14.55
C ILE A 61 -6.49 -12.92 13.88
N ILE A 62 -6.98 -11.69 13.79
CA ILE A 62 -6.21 -10.56 13.28
C ILE A 62 -5.95 -9.59 14.45
N ARG A 63 -4.73 -9.05 14.50
CA ARG A 63 -4.34 -7.95 15.39
C ARG A 63 -3.57 -6.90 14.59
N ASP A 64 -4.02 -5.68 14.67
CA ASP A 64 -3.28 -4.51 14.19
C ASP A 64 -2.77 -3.73 15.41
N TYR A 65 -1.65 -4.20 16.00
CA TYR A 65 -1.15 -3.67 17.27
C TYR A 65 -0.96 -2.15 17.23
N PRO A 66 -0.36 -1.55 16.20
CA PRO A 66 -0.21 -0.09 16.13
C PRO A 66 -1.56 0.64 16.05
N ALA A 67 -2.50 0.16 15.23
CA ALA A 67 -3.83 0.77 15.09
C ALA A 67 -4.65 0.63 16.38
N GLU A 68 -4.54 -0.50 17.04
CA GLU A 68 -5.21 -0.81 18.32
C GLU A 68 -4.49 -0.17 19.53
N ARG A 69 -3.33 0.47 19.32
CA ARG A 69 -2.45 1.05 20.34
C ARG A 69 -2.01 0.04 21.41
N LEU A 70 -1.76 -1.18 20.96
CA LEU A 70 -1.29 -2.28 21.79
C LEU A 70 0.22 -2.36 21.78
N SER A 71 0.79 -2.78 22.92
CA SER A 71 2.22 -2.87 23.19
C SER A 71 2.82 -4.24 22.89
N TRP A 72 4.12 -4.35 23.07
CA TRP A 72 4.84 -5.63 23.05
C TRP A 72 4.44 -6.56 24.19
N ASP A 73 3.97 -6.03 25.32
CA ASP A 73 3.45 -6.83 26.42
C ASP A 73 2.08 -7.41 26.08
N ASP A 74 1.23 -6.63 25.40
CA ASP A 74 -0.06 -7.13 24.90
C ASP A 74 0.16 -8.25 23.86
N PHE A 75 1.18 -8.13 23.00
CA PHE A 75 1.55 -9.22 22.09
C PHE A 75 1.99 -10.48 22.86
N GLY A 76 2.77 -10.32 23.92
CA GLY A 76 3.13 -11.44 24.81
C GLY A 76 1.89 -12.12 25.42
N ASN A 77 0.97 -11.33 25.95
CA ASN A 77 -0.29 -11.82 26.50
C ASN A 77 -1.16 -12.54 25.45
N ASP A 78 -1.19 -12.01 24.23
CA ASP A 78 -1.90 -12.69 23.12
C ASP A 78 -1.25 -14.04 22.75
N LEU A 79 0.07 -14.17 22.78
CA LEU A 79 0.74 -15.46 22.58
C LEU A 79 0.36 -16.49 23.66
N GLU A 80 0.32 -16.06 24.93
CA GLU A 80 -0.08 -16.92 26.06
C GLU A 80 -1.54 -17.35 25.98
N ASN A 81 -2.46 -16.41 25.70
CA ASN A 81 -3.89 -16.66 25.71
C ASN A 81 -4.38 -17.41 24.46
N LEU A 82 -3.82 -17.12 23.29
CA LEU A 82 -4.27 -17.66 22.00
C LEU A 82 -3.54 -18.94 21.58
N GLN A 83 -2.33 -19.16 22.09
CA GLN A 83 -1.49 -20.34 21.77
C GLN A 83 -1.43 -20.61 20.26
N PRO A 84 -1.04 -19.63 19.41
CA PRO A 84 -1.11 -19.81 17.96
C PRO A 84 -0.11 -20.87 17.49
N ASN A 85 -0.52 -21.67 16.50
CA ASN A 85 0.37 -22.60 15.80
C ASN A 85 1.11 -21.91 14.64
N VAL A 86 0.49 -20.86 14.09
CA VAL A 86 1.02 -20.10 12.96
C VAL A 86 0.94 -18.61 13.29
N LEU A 87 2.03 -17.89 13.09
CA LEU A 87 2.10 -16.43 13.16
C LEU A 87 2.39 -15.87 11.77
N VAL A 88 1.46 -15.11 11.22
CA VAL A 88 1.60 -14.44 9.93
C VAL A 88 1.76 -12.94 10.16
N MET A 89 2.76 -12.33 9.53
CA MET A 89 3.05 -10.91 9.72
C MET A 89 3.21 -10.17 8.41
N SER A 90 2.53 -9.02 8.27
CA SER A 90 2.78 -8.08 7.19
C SER A 90 3.91 -7.14 7.58
N VAL A 91 4.99 -7.13 6.79
CA VAL A 91 6.16 -6.27 7.02
C VAL A 91 6.29 -5.22 5.91
N THR A 92 6.92 -4.09 6.26
CA THR A 92 7.35 -3.10 5.26
C THR A 92 8.87 -3.09 5.15
N THR A 93 9.41 -2.63 4.03
CA THR A 93 10.86 -2.54 3.86
C THR A 93 11.48 -1.58 4.89
N ALA A 94 10.75 -0.54 5.28
CA ALA A 94 11.21 0.44 6.26
C ALA A 94 11.26 -0.09 7.70
N THR A 95 10.36 -0.98 8.08
CA THR A 95 10.19 -1.43 9.48
C THR A 95 10.60 -2.88 9.70
N VAL A 96 11.05 -3.60 8.67
CA VAL A 96 11.26 -5.04 8.71
C VAL A 96 12.16 -5.50 9.85
N LEU A 97 13.24 -4.77 10.14
CA LEU A 97 14.18 -5.18 11.18
C LEU A 97 13.55 -5.16 12.58
N ASP A 98 12.72 -4.14 12.86
CA ASP A 98 11.96 -4.06 14.11
C ASP A 98 10.79 -5.06 14.11
N ASP A 99 10.10 -5.20 12.98
CA ASP A 99 8.96 -6.12 12.84
C ASP A 99 9.35 -7.56 13.15
N LEU A 100 10.52 -8.02 12.70
CA LEU A 100 11.02 -9.36 12.93
C LEU A 100 11.24 -9.70 14.41
N GLY A 101 11.29 -8.69 15.29
CA GLY A 101 11.26 -8.87 16.74
C GLY A 101 10.03 -9.66 17.21
N ALA A 102 8.90 -9.59 16.51
CA ALA A 102 7.71 -10.36 16.82
C ALA A 102 7.93 -11.87 16.60
N PHE A 103 8.64 -12.27 15.55
CA PHE A 103 8.99 -13.67 15.32
C PHE A 103 9.94 -14.20 16.38
N LYS A 104 10.94 -13.40 16.75
CA LYS A 104 11.87 -13.76 17.83
C LYS A 104 11.09 -14.03 19.12
N LYS A 105 10.24 -13.10 19.55
CA LYS A 105 9.41 -13.25 20.76
C LYS A 105 8.47 -14.46 20.70
N ALA A 106 7.88 -14.72 19.52
CA ALA A 106 7.03 -15.89 19.31
C ALA A 106 7.82 -17.22 19.44
N LYS A 107 9.03 -17.29 18.87
CA LYS A 107 9.91 -18.47 18.98
C LYS A 107 10.47 -18.67 20.40
N GLU A 108 10.73 -17.59 21.13
CA GLU A 108 11.09 -17.64 22.56
C GLU A 108 9.95 -18.21 23.40
N PHE A 109 8.70 -17.80 23.10
CA PHE A 109 7.51 -18.33 23.76
C PHE A 109 7.27 -19.81 23.43
N ASN A 110 7.27 -20.15 22.14
CA ASN A 110 7.10 -21.54 21.68
C ASN A 110 7.85 -21.75 20.35
N PRO A 111 8.99 -22.46 20.35
CA PRO A 111 9.78 -22.74 19.16
C PRO A 111 9.03 -23.44 18.01
N ALA A 112 7.91 -24.12 18.34
CA ALA A 112 7.09 -24.83 17.36
C ALA A 112 6.14 -23.94 16.56
N ILE A 113 5.95 -22.66 16.93
CA ILE A 113 5.15 -21.71 16.15
C ILE A 113 5.78 -21.53 14.77
N ILE A 114 4.99 -21.72 13.73
CA ILE A 114 5.42 -21.46 12.35
C ILE A 114 5.29 -19.97 12.08
N THR A 115 6.39 -19.32 11.69
CA THR A 115 6.47 -17.88 11.44
C THR A 115 6.53 -17.59 9.94
N ILE A 116 5.61 -16.77 9.44
CA ILE A 116 5.44 -16.46 8.02
C ILE A 116 5.40 -14.96 7.83
N ALA A 117 6.35 -14.41 7.06
CA ALA A 117 6.35 -13.01 6.68
C ALA A 117 5.72 -12.78 5.30
N LYS A 118 5.08 -11.62 5.11
CA LYS A 118 4.58 -11.13 3.83
C LYS A 118 4.99 -9.69 3.63
N GLY A 119 5.44 -9.32 2.46
CA GLY A 119 5.81 -7.94 2.11
C GLY A 119 6.53 -7.84 0.77
N ALA A 120 6.60 -6.62 0.22
CA ALA A 120 7.23 -6.36 -1.08
C ALA A 120 8.72 -6.77 -1.11
N LEU A 121 9.40 -6.66 0.03
CA LEU A 121 10.80 -7.04 0.21
C LEU A 121 11.13 -8.46 -0.31
N PHE A 122 10.22 -9.40 -0.14
CA PHE A 122 10.49 -10.82 -0.45
C PHE A 122 10.43 -11.16 -1.94
N PHE A 123 9.94 -10.26 -2.78
CA PHE A 123 9.79 -10.54 -4.22
C PHE A 123 11.12 -10.57 -4.97
N ALA A 124 12.03 -9.64 -4.66
CA ALA A 124 13.20 -9.43 -5.48
C ALA A 124 14.51 -9.20 -4.70
N SER A 125 14.47 -9.08 -3.38
CA SER A 125 15.68 -8.80 -2.58
C SER A 125 16.74 -9.88 -2.74
N ASP A 126 18.00 -9.46 -2.64
CA ASP A 126 19.14 -10.37 -2.65
C ASP A 126 19.03 -11.38 -1.48
N MET A 127 19.30 -12.65 -1.78
CA MET A 127 19.26 -13.72 -0.80
C MET A 127 20.26 -13.55 0.36
N GLN A 128 21.31 -12.75 0.15
CA GLN A 128 22.29 -12.40 1.20
C GLN A 128 21.64 -11.62 2.35
N LEU A 129 20.59 -10.83 2.06
CA LEU A 129 19.83 -10.09 3.05
C LEU A 129 19.30 -11.00 4.15
N PHE A 130 18.76 -12.17 3.78
CA PHE A 130 18.12 -13.09 4.70
C PHE A 130 19.11 -13.88 5.59
N ARG A 131 20.42 -13.70 5.38
CA ARG A 131 21.47 -14.24 6.27
C ARG A 131 21.70 -13.39 7.53
N LYS A 132 21.12 -12.18 7.58
CA LYS A 132 21.20 -11.32 8.77
C LYS A 132 20.52 -12.02 9.96
N PRO A 133 21.06 -11.84 11.19
CA PRO A 133 20.54 -12.51 12.40
C PRO A 133 19.07 -12.19 12.69
N GLU A 134 18.59 -11.04 12.27
CA GLU A 134 17.21 -10.59 12.47
C GLU A 134 16.20 -11.52 11.78
N PHE A 135 16.57 -12.14 10.66
CA PHE A 135 15.74 -13.11 9.95
C PHE A 135 15.79 -14.52 10.53
N ALA A 136 16.58 -14.76 11.60
CA ALA A 136 16.78 -16.10 12.14
C ALA A 136 15.50 -16.78 12.63
N ALA A 137 14.55 -16.02 13.16
CA ALA A 137 13.27 -16.51 13.68
C ALA A 137 12.15 -16.61 12.62
N MET A 138 12.42 -16.29 11.37
CA MET A 138 11.49 -16.45 10.27
C MET A 138 11.63 -17.82 9.63
N ASP A 139 10.52 -18.60 9.52
CA ASP A 139 10.53 -19.90 8.86
C ASP A 139 10.25 -19.75 7.36
N PHE A 140 9.27 -18.91 7.01
CA PHE A 140 8.82 -18.70 5.65
C PHE A 140 8.60 -17.23 5.32
N ALA A 141 8.74 -16.89 4.04
CA ALA A 141 8.21 -15.64 3.50
C ALA A 141 7.42 -15.89 2.21
N LEU A 142 6.42 -15.04 1.96
CA LEU A 142 5.55 -15.13 0.78
C LEU A 142 6.00 -14.08 -0.25
N ALA A 143 6.44 -14.56 -1.41
CA ALA A 143 6.93 -13.74 -2.52
C ALA A 143 5.96 -13.81 -3.71
N GLY A 144 4.75 -13.29 -3.55
CA GLY A 144 3.69 -13.31 -4.54
C GLY A 144 2.35 -12.84 -3.96
N GLU A 145 1.26 -13.20 -4.64
CA GLU A 145 -0.09 -12.97 -4.11
C GLU A 145 -0.32 -13.87 -2.91
N ALA A 146 -0.22 -13.28 -1.72
CA ALA A 146 -0.08 -13.99 -0.45
C ALA A 146 -1.27 -14.94 -0.17
N GLU A 147 -2.46 -14.61 -0.65
CA GLU A 147 -3.70 -15.37 -0.39
C GLU A 147 -3.62 -16.80 -0.96
N THR A 148 -3.11 -16.94 -2.18
CA THR A 148 -2.97 -18.26 -2.82
C THR A 148 -1.78 -19.01 -2.28
N ILE A 149 -0.65 -18.32 -2.06
CA ILE A 149 0.58 -18.94 -1.56
C ILE A 149 0.42 -19.46 -0.14
N ILE A 150 -0.24 -18.72 0.76
CA ILE A 150 -0.42 -19.16 2.15
C ILE A 150 -1.29 -20.41 2.23
N GLN A 151 -2.29 -20.54 1.35
CA GLN A 151 -3.13 -21.72 1.28
C GLN A 151 -2.33 -22.94 0.88
N ASP A 152 -1.52 -22.83 -0.18
CA ASP A 152 -0.67 -23.90 -0.67
C ASP A 152 0.40 -24.29 0.36
N LEU A 153 1.00 -23.29 1.03
CA LEU A 153 1.99 -23.51 2.08
C LEU A 153 1.39 -24.30 3.26
N ILE A 154 0.28 -23.84 3.80
CA ILE A 154 -0.35 -24.53 4.97
C ILE A 154 -0.81 -25.92 4.59
N LYS A 155 -1.41 -26.09 3.40
CA LYS A 155 -1.78 -27.40 2.89
C LYS A 155 -0.54 -28.30 2.75
N GLY A 156 0.52 -27.79 2.14
CA GLY A 156 1.78 -28.54 1.99
C GLY A 156 2.40 -28.97 3.32
N LEU A 157 2.40 -28.07 4.32
CA LEU A 157 2.88 -28.40 5.67
C LEU A 157 2.02 -29.45 6.37
N THR A 158 0.73 -29.52 6.05
CA THR A 158 -0.20 -30.52 6.60
C THR A 158 -0.04 -31.87 5.90
N ASP A 159 0.08 -31.88 4.58
CA ASP A 159 0.10 -33.09 3.74
C ASP A 159 1.51 -33.68 3.59
N GLY A 160 2.56 -32.97 4.06
CA GLY A 160 3.95 -33.35 3.90
C GLY A 160 4.49 -33.13 2.48
N THR A 161 3.91 -32.20 1.73
CA THR A 161 4.37 -31.83 0.39
C THR A 161 5.79 -31.24 0.46
N PRO A 162 6.73 -31.63 -0.42
CA PRO A 162 8.07 -31.06 -0.43
C PRO A 162 8.05 -29.54 -0.63
N LEU A 163 8.72 -28.78 0.24
CA LEU A 163 8.73 -27.31 0.20
C LEU A 163 9.19 -26.75 -1.15
N GLY A 164 10.16 -27.39 -1.79
CA GLY A 164 10.66 -27.00 -3.12
C GLY A 164 9.61 -27.04 -4.25
N SER A 165 8.46 -27.70 -4.03
CA SER A 165 7.37 -27.74 -5.01
C SER A 165 6.31 -26.64 -4.80
N ILE A 166 6.36 -25.91 -3.69
CA ILE A 166 5.40 -24.86 -3.37
C ILE A 166 5.90 -23.53 -3.97
N SER A 167 5.24 -23.04 -5.00
CA SER A 167 5.64 -21.79 -5.67
C SER A 167 5.44 -20.56 -4.78
N GLY A 168 6.29 -19.55 -4.96
CA GLY A 168 6.14 -18.23 -4.32
C GLY A 168 6.55 -18.19 -2.85
N ILE A 169 7.21 -19.19 -2.31
CA ILE A 169 7.74 -19.16 -0.94
C ILE A 169 9.26 -18.94 -0.93
N LEU A 170 9.71 -18.28 0.14
CA LEU A 170 11.08 -18.37 0.63
C LEU A 170 11.07 -19.23 1.89
N TYR A 171 12.04 -20.09 2.02
CA TYR A 171 12.21 -20.94 3.20
C TYR A 171 13.68 -21.28 3.40
N ARG A 172 13.99 -21.84 4.57
CA ARG A 172 15.35 -22.26 4.90
C ARG A 172 15.47 -23.77 4.77
N GLU A 173 16.48 -24.24 4.03
CA GLU A 173 16.83 -25.65 3.97
C GLU A 173 17.52 -26.15 5.25
N ASN A 174 17.69 -27.46 5.38
CA ASN A 174 18.29 -28.10 6.54
C ASN A 174 19.75 -27.67 6.79
N ASP A 175 20.46 -27.21 5.76
CA ASP A 175 21.82 -26.66 5.83
C ASP A 175 21.86 -25.19 6.27
N GLY A 176 20.68 -24.60 6.52
CA GLY A 176 20.52 -23.21 6.92
C GLY A 176 20.49 -22.20 5.76
N GLN A 177 20.59 -22.64 4.52
CA GLN A 177 20.53 -21.75 3.36
C GLN A 177 19.09 -21.35 3.04
N TRP A 178 18.89 -20.07 2.67
CA TRP A 178 17.63 -19.58 2.17
C TRP A 178 17.45 -19.93 0.70
N VAL A 179 16.26 -20.46 0.38
CA VAL A 179 15.84 -20.79 -0.99
C VAL A 179 14.60 -19.98 -1.32
N ARG A 180 14.60 -19.37 -2.50
CA ARG A 180 13.42 -18.76 -3.11
C ARG A 180 12.92 -19.68 -4.22
N ASN A 181 11.72 -20.19 -4.05
CA ASN A 181 11.08 -21.01 -5.09
C ASN A 181 10.66 -20.15 -6.27
N ARG A 182 10.32 -20.81 -7.38
CA ARG A 182 9.74 -20.16 -8.55
C ARG A 182 8.56 -19.28 -8.14
N GLN A 183 8.46 -18.11 -8.72
CA GLN A 183 7.32 -17.20 -8.49
C GLN A 183 6.01 -17.93 -8.80
N ASN A 184 5.00 -17.71 -7.95
CA ASN A 184 3.66 -18.20 -8.16
C ASN A 184 3.03 -17.53 -9.39
N GLU A 185 2.16 -18.25 -10.10
CA GLU A 185 1.32 -17.65 -11.12
C GLU A 185 0.32 -16.71 -10.47
N PHE A 186 0.13 -15.54 -11.07
CA PHE A 186 -0.84 -14.59 -10.57
C PHE A 186 -2.27 -15.16 -10.71
N GLN A 187 -3.08 -15.02 -9.68
CA GLN A 187 -4.48 -15.46 -9.68
C GLN A 187 -5.26 -14.88 -10.85
N ALA A 188 -5.60 -15.71 -11.82
CA ALA A 188 -6.26 -15.26 -13.04
C ALA A 188 -7.70 -14.79 -12.79
N ASP A 189 -8.45 -15.54 -11.98
CA ASP A 189 -9.82 -15.24 -11.57
C ASP A 189 -9.83 -14.67 -10.14
N LEU A 190 -9.94 -13.34 -10.03
CA LEU A 190 -9.98 -12.67 -8.74
C LEU A 190 -11.31 -12.86 -8.00
N ASP A 191 -12.38 -13.26 -8.69
CA ASP A 191 -13.67 -13.56 -8.06
C ASP A 191 -13.66 -14.88 -7.28
N ALA A 192 -12.70 -15.75 -7.54
CA ALA A 192 -12.48 -16.98 -6.78
C ALA A 192 -11.96 -16.73 -5.36
N LEU A 193 -11.41 -15.54 -5.09
CA LEU A 193 -10.97 -15.19 -3.73
C LEU A 193 -12.19 -14.86 -2.85
N PRO A 194 -12.25 -15.37 -1.62
CA PRO A 194 -13.29 -14.96 -0.67
C PRO A 194 -13.16 -13.48 -0.33
N PHE A 195 -14.24 -12.84 0.11
CA PHE A 195 -14.15 -11.48 0.63
C PHE A 195 -13.25 -11.42 1.87
N PRO A 196 -12.59 -10.29 2.13
CA PRO A 196 -11.75 -10.13 3.31
C PRO A 196 -12.53 -10.37 4.62
N ALA A 197 -11.93 -11.01 5.59
CA ALA A 197 -12.53 -11.31 6.90
C ALA A 197 -12.69 -10.04 7.75
N ARG A 198 -13.57 -9.12 7.34
CA ARG A 198 -13.81 -7.85 8.03
C ARG A 198 -14.43 -8.00 9.42
N ASP A 199 -15.03 -9.14 9.70
CA ASP A 199 -15.52 -9.52 11.02
C ASP A 199 -14.40 -9.72 12.06
N LEU A 200 -13.15 -9.88 11.61
CA LEU A 200 -11.97 -9.96 12.47
C LEU A 200 -11.28 -8.62 12.69
N LEU A 201 -11.70 -7.58 11.99
CA LEU A 201 -11.10 -6.24 12.06
C LEU A 201 -11.88 -5.34 13.01
N LYS A 202 -11.19 -4.47 13.72
CA LYS A 202 -11.79 -3.33 14.42
C LYS A 202 -12.01 -2.20 13.42
N ASN A 203 -13.05 -2.35 12.56
CA ASN A 203 -13.30 -1.47 11.41
C ASN A 203 -13.39 0.02 11.80
N GLU A 204 -13.85 0.32 13.02
CA GLU A 204 -13.98 1.68 13.57
C GLU A 204 -12.66 2.44 13.72
N LEU A 205 -11.52 1.74 13.68
CA LEU A 205 -10.19 2.37 13.74
C LEU A 205 -9.76 2.98 12.40
N TYR A 206 -10.33 2.51 11.29
CA TYR A 206 -9.92 2.88 9.95
C TYR A 206 -10.89 3.89 9.37
N VAL A 207 -10.56 5.17 9.55
CA VAL A 207 -11.46 6.26 9.21
C VAL A 207 -10.88 7.19 8.14
N ARG A 208 -11.77 7.83 7.43
CA ARG A 208 -11.41 8.96 6.56
C ARG A 208 -10.80 10.07 7.40
N PRO A 209 -9.68 10.62 6.96
CA PRO A 209 -9.00 11.63 7.76
C PRO A 209 -9.79 12.95 7.85
N ASP A 210 -10.57 13.31 6.82
CA ASP A 210 -11.34 14.56 6.75
C ASP A 210 -12.66 14.50 7.54
N THR A 211 -13.44 13.41 7.40
CA THR A 211 -14.76 13.28 8.03
C THR A 211 -14.74 12.46 9.31
N GLY A 212 -13.78 11.52 9.46
CA GLY A 212 -13.75 10.55 10.56
C GLY A 212 -14.73 9.39 10.39
N GLU A 213 -15.38 9.29 9.25
CA GLU A 213 -16.25 8.18 8.92
C GLU A 213 -15.44 6.92 8.61
N VAL A 214 -15.93 5.78 9.05
CA VAL A 214 -15.29 4.48 8.79
C VAL A 214 -15.17 4.23 7.29
N GLN A 215 -13.99 3.78 6.86
CA GLN A 215 -13.73 3.44 5.46
C GLN A 215 -13.16 2.04 5.31
N ALA A 216 -13.44 1.40 4.16
CA ALA A 216 -12.87 0.12 3.77
C ALA A 216 -12.15 0.21 2.42
N THR A 217 -11.22 -0.70 2.20
CA THR A 217 -10.60 -0.90 0.89
C THR A 217 -11.33 -2.01 0.13
N ILE A 218 -11.69 -1.75 -1.13
CA ILE A 218 -12.23 -2.73 -2.07
C ILE A 218 -11.22 -2.95 -3.19
N GLN A 219 -10.66 -4.13 -3.28
CA GLN A 219 -9.79 -4.51 -4.39
C GLN A 219 -10.63 -4.71 -5.65
N THR A 220 -10.44 -3.88 -6.66
CA THR A 220 -11.22 -3.97 -7.92
C THR A 220 -10.46 -4.66 -9.04
N SER A 221 -9.15 -4.48 -9.08
CA SER A 221 -8.26 -5.12 -10.07
C SER A 221 -6.84 -5.19 -9.58
N ARG A 222 -6.03 -6.03 -10.20
CA ARG A 222 -4.57 -6.18 -9.99
C ARG A 222 -3.86 -6.17 -11.33
N GLY A 223 -2.61 -5.66 -11.34
CA GLY A 223 -1.75 -5.58 -12.51
C GLY A 223 -1.88 -4.25 -13.26
N CYS A 224 -0.76 -3.82 -13.86
CA CYS A 224 -0.66 -2.58 -14.62
C CYS A 224 0.23 -2.77 -15.85
N PRO A 225 -0.22 -2.39 -17.06
CA PRO A 225 0.57 -2.56 -18.28
C PRO A 225 1.68 -1.51 -18.43
N SER A 226 1.72 -0.49 -17.57
CA SER A 226 2.72 0.56 -17.62
C SER A 226 4.10 0.05 -17.23
N LYS A 227 5.14 0.69 -17.79
CA LYS A 227 6.55 0.28 -17.63
C LYS A 227 7.36 1.27 -16.78
N CYS A 228 6.71 1.98 -15.85
CA CYS A 228 7.38 2.96 -15.00
C CYS A 228 8.54 2.31 -14.24
N ILE A 229 9.75 2.86 -14.38
CA ILE A 229 11.01 2.26 -13.90
C ILE A 229 11.09 2.10 -12.38
N PHE A 230 10.32 2.89 -11.63
CA PHE A 230 10.33 2.92 -10.15
C PHE A 230 9.29 1.98 -9.52
N CYS A 231 8.41 1.39 -10.34
CA CYS A 231 7.20 0.73 -9.84
C CYS A 231 7.40 -0.77 -9.66
N LEU A 232 7.08 -1.28 -8.47
CA LEU A 232 7.11 -2.71 -8.16
C LEU A 232 5.89 -3.49 -8.67
N THR A 233 4.85 -2.83 -9.19
CA THR A 233 3.62 -3.51 -9.66
C THR A 233 3.89 -4.66 -10.63
N PRO A 234 4.81 -4.55 -11.61
CA PRO A 234 5.11 -5.68 -12.50
C PRO A 234 5.57 -6.94 -11.76
N ALA A 235 6.35 -6.78 -10.69
CA ALA A 235 6.84 -7.90 -9.88
C ALA A 235 5.76 -8.46 -8.92
N ILE A 236 4.91 -7.60 -8.36
CA ILE A 236 3.96 -7.94 -7.30
C ILE A 236 2.61 -8.42 -7.86
N SER A 237 2.12 -7.78 -8.91
CA SER A 237 0.75 -8.00 -9.45
C SER A 237 0.74 -8.27 -10.96
N GLY A 238 1.91 -8.25 -11.62
CA GLY A 238 2.04 -8.48 -13.05
C GLY A 238 1.67 -7.29 -13.93
N GLN A 239 1.95 -7.44 -15.23
CA GLN A 239 1.65 -6.41 -16.24
C GLN A 239 0.27 -6.55 -16.86
N LYS A 240 -0.37 -7.73 -16.75
CA LYS A 240 -1.74 -7.95 -17.25
C LYS A 240 -2.75 -7.50 -16.22
N VAL A 241 -3.66 -6.62 -16.62
CA VAL A 241 -4.77 -6.21 -15.76
C VAL A 241 -5.75 -7.38 -15.60
N ARG A 242 -6.00 -7.78 -14.37
CA ARG A 242 -6.99 -8.78 -13.97
C ARG A 242 -8.04 -8.05 -13.14
N GLN A 243 -9.27 -8.10 -13.55
CA GLN A 243 -10.38 -7.38 -12.92
C GLN A 243 -11.35 -8.38 -12.29
N ARG A 244 -11.85 -8.04 -11.10
CA ARG A 244 -13.03 -8.72 -10.54
C ARG A 244 -14.26 -8.36 -11.37
N SER A 245 -15.27 -9.22 -11.37
CA SER A 245 -16.54 -8.88 -11.98
C SER A 245 -17.22 -7.74 -11.24
N VAL A 246 -17.98 -6.93 -11.96
CA VAL A 246 -18.76 -5.83 -11.38
C VAL A 246 -19.69 -6.36 -10.28
N LYS A 247 -20.36 -7.49 -10.53
CA LYS A 247 -21.24 -8.13 -9.55
C LYS A 247 -20.49 -8.47 -8.25
N ASN A 248 -19.33 -9.13 -8.35
CA ASN A 248 -18.57 -9.56 -7.18
C ASN A 248 -18.08 -8.36 -6.34
N ILE A 249 -17.66 -7.25 -6.99
CA ILE A 249 -17.27 -6.01 -6.30
C ILE A 249 -18.46 -5.40 -5.57
N VAL A 250 -19.62 -5.31 -6.24
CA VAL A 250 -20.78 -4.65 -5.63
C VAL A 250 -21.42 -5.51 -4.55
N ASP A 251 -21.36 -6.83 -4.65
CA ASP A 251 -21.75 -7.76 -3.57
C ASP A 251 -20.89 -7.51 -2.31
N GLU A 252 -19.58 -7.31 -2.46
CA GLU A 252 -18.69 -6.96 -1.32
C GLU A 252 -19.01 -5.59 -0.73
N ILE A 253 -19.30 -4.59 -1.57
CA ILE A 253 -19.72 -3.24 -1.11
C ILE A 253 -21.04 -3.34 -0.33
N GLU A 254 -22.00 -4.08 -0.84
CA GLU A 254 -23.30 -4.30 -0.19
C GLU A 254 -23.14 -5.02 1.15
N GLU A 255 -22.25 -6.01 1.24
CA GLU A 255 -21.89 -6.62 2.52
C GLU A 255 -21.30 -5.59 3.50
N CYS A 256 -20.39 -4.72 3.04
CA CYS A 256 -19.83 -3.66 3.87
C CYS A 256 -20.90 -2.69 4.39
N VAL A 257 -21.84 -2.31 3.54
CA VAL A 257 -22.93 -1.40 3.90
C VAL A 257 -23.90 -2.04 4.89
N THR A 258 -24.29 -3.28 4.64
CA THR A 258 -25.36 -3.95 5.40
C THR A 258 -24.87 -4.54 6.72
N LYS A 259 -23.70 -5.20 6.73
CA LYS A 259 -23.19 -5.87 7.93
C LYS A 259 -22.33 -4.96 8.82
N TYR A 260 -21.59 -4.03 8.22
CA TYR A 260 -20.58 -3.24 8.95
C TYR A 260 -20.92 -1.74 8.98
N SER A 261 -22.00 -1.31 8.32
CA SER A 261 -22.40 0.10 8.20
C SER A 261 -21.32 1.00 7.58
N ILE A 262 -20.45 0.43 6.74
CA ILE A 262 -19.37 1.15 6.06
C ILE A 262 -19.88 1.69 4.73
N ARG A 263 -19.77 3.00 4.51
CA ARG A 263 -20.22 3.67 3.27
C ARG A 263 -19.13 4.45 2.55
N ASN A 264 -17.91 4.47 3.09
CA ASN A 264 -16.77 5.12 2.47
C ASN A 264 -15.75 4.08 2.02
N PHE A 265 -15.26 4.21 0.78
CA PHE A 265 -14.40 3.20 0.19
C PHE A 265 -13.19 3.80 -0.53
N PHE A 266 -12.09 3.10 -0.45
CA PHE A 266 -10.99 3.22 -1.39
C PHE A 266 -11.07 2.07 -2.39
N PHE A 267 -11.34 2.37 -3.67
CA PHE A 267 -11.30 1.38 -4.73
C PHE A 267 -9.86 1.17 -5.17
N LYS A 268 -9.26 0.11 -4.63
CA LYS A 268 -7.87 -0.25 -4.88
C LYS A 268 -7.74 -0.90 -6.25
N ALA A 269 -6.91 -0.30 -7.08
CA ALA A 269 -6.46 -0.82 -8.37
C ALA A 269 -5.07 -0.26 -8.66
N ASP A 270 -4.32 -0.92 -9.52
CA ASP A 270 -3.07 -0.36 -10.06
C ASP A 270 -3.33 0.84 -10.97
N THR A 271 -4.41 0.79 -11.73
CA THR A 271 -4.99 1.92 -12.46
C THR A 271 -6.50 1.66 -12.62
N PHE A 272 -7.31 2.26 -11.76
CA PHE A 272 -8.76 2.01 -11.73
C PHE A 272 -9.45 2.31 -13.06
N THR A 273 -9.08 3.42 -13.67
CA THR A 273 -9.74 3.94 -14.86
C THR A 273 -9.27 3.35 -16.19
N ILE A 274 -8.43 2.33 -16.20
CA ILE A 274 -7.84 1.79 -17.44
C ILE A 274 -8.87 1.20 -18.40
N ASN A 275 -9.93 0.59 -17.88
CA ASN A 275 -11.02 0.01 -18.68
C ASN A 275 -12.29 0.86 -18.52
N LYS A 276 -12.60 1.65 -19.56
CA LYS A 276 -13.76 2.57 -19.55
C LYS A 276 -15.08 1.85 -19.32
N LYS A 277 -15.31 0.75 -20.04
CA LYS A 277 -16.57 -0.01 -19.93
C LYS A 277 -16.75 -0.54 -18.51
N PHE A 278 -15.72 -1.12 -17.93
CA PHE A 278 -15.77 -1.62 -16.56
C PHE A 278 -16.13 -0.54 -15.54
N VAL A 279 -15.50 0.65 -15.63
CA VAL A 279 -15.80 1.77 -14.73
C VAL A 279 -17.26 2.20 -14.84
N ILE A 280 -17.77 2.33 -16.06
CA ILE A 280 -19.16 2.74 -16.30
C ILE A 280 -20.14 1.67 -15.79
N ASP A 281 -19.89 0.39 -16.08
CA ASP A 281 -20.73 -0.71 -15.63
C ASP A 281 -20.74 -0.82 -14.10
N LEU A 282 -19.59 -0.65 -13.44
CA LEU A 282 -19.50 -0.63 -11.98
C LEU A 282 -20.31 0.54 -11.39
N CYS A 283 -20.18 1.73 -11.96
CA CYS A 283 -20.95 2.89 -11.52
C CYS A 283 -22.46 2.70 -11.67
N LYS A 284 -22.90 2.10 -12.77
CA LYS A 284 -24.33 1.76 -13.00
C LYS A 284 -24.83 0.79 -11.95
N GLU A 285 -24.11 -0.31 -11.71
CA GLU A 285 -24.51 -1.32 -10.74
C GLU A 285 -24.62 -0.75 -9.31
N ILE A 286 -23.68 0.14 -8.90
CA ILE A 286 -23.74 0.84 -7.61
C ILE A 286 -25.02 1.70 -7.52
N LEU A 287 -25.38 2.41 -8.59
CA LEU A 287 -26.58 3.24 -8.66
C LEU A 287 -27.86 2.41 -8.67
N ASP A 288 -27.90 1.34 -9.45
CA ASP A 288 -29.06 0.44 -9.59
C ASP A 288 -29.40 -0.24 -8.27
N ARG A 289 -28.37 -0.59 -7.45
CA ARG A 289 -28.58 -1.11 -6.08
C ARG A 289 -28.79 -0.03 -5.02
N GLN A 290 -28.76 1.25 -5.37
CA GLN A 290 -29.02 2.39 -4.46
C GLN A 290 -28.13 2.38 -3.19
N LEU A 291 -26.86 2.01 -3.32
CA LEU A 291 -26.00 1.78 -2.15
C LEU A 291 -25.59 3.05 -1.40
N ASN A 292 -25.76 4.24 -1.99
CA ASN A 292 -25.45 5.55 -1.38
C ASN A 292 -24.08 5.57 -0.68
N ILE A 293 -23.05 5.32 -1.43
CA ILE A 293 -21.65 5.25 -0.96
C ILE A 293 -20.84 6.46 -1.41
N GLN A 294 -19.72 6.68 -0.72
CA GLN A 294 -18.67 7.60 -1.16
C GLN A 294 -17.38 6.82 -1.39
N TRP A 295 -16.63 7.19 -2.43
CA TRP A 295 -15.41 6.48 -2.74
C TRP A 295 -14.36 7.31 -3.45
N VAL A 296 -13.12 6.85 -3.36
CA VAL A 296 -11.96 7.41 -4.05
C VAL A 296 -11.24 6.31 -4.82
N ALA A 297 -10.50 6.66 -5.87
CA ALA A 297 -9.68 5.70 -6.63
C ALA A 297 -8.41 6.34 -7.15
N ASN A 298 -7.39 5.48 -7.40
CA ASN A 298 -6.16 5.87 -8.08
C ASN A 298 -6.35 5.76 -9.59
N SER A 299 -5.77 6.70 -10.32
CA SER A 299 -5.87 6.77 -11.78
C SER A 299 -4.57 7.26 -12.42
N ARG A 300 -4.48 7.12 -13.73
CA ARG A 300 -3.48 7.77 -14.58
C ARG A 300 -4.15 8.92 -15.35
N VAL A 301 -3.37 9.94 -15.65
CA VAL A 301 -3.86 11.14 -16.36
C VAL A 301 -4.36 10.83 -17.79
N ASP A 302 -3.79 9.81 -18.42
CA ASP A 302 -4.08 9.37 -19.79
C ASP A 302 -5.27 8.39 -19.90
N THR A 303 -5.89 8.01 -18.75
CA THR A 303 -6.96 7.02 -18.73
C THR A 303 -8.32 7.56 -18.29
N ILE A 304 -8.53 8.88 -18.37
CA ILE A 304 -9.80 9.52 -18.00
C ILE A 304 -10.42 10.31 -19.16
N ASP A 305 -11.73 10.46 -19.12
CA ASP A 305 -12.52 11.33 -19.99
C ASP A 305 -13.77 11.84 -19.26
N ALA A 306 -14.46 12.81 -19.86
CA ALA A 306 -15.62 13.46 -19.25
C ALA A 306 -16.76 12.47 -18.92
N GLU A 307 -17.06 11.53 -19.81
CA GLU A 307 -18.13 10.54 -19.60
C GLU A 307 -17.82 9.64 -18.40
N ARG A 308 -16.58 9.15 -18.30
CA ARG A 308 -16.13 8.29 -17.20
C ARG A 308 -16.24 9.03 -15.86
N LEU A 309 -15.79 10.28 -15.82
CA LEU A 309 -15.85 11.12 -14.63
C LEU A 309 -17.28 11.47 -14.22
N ASP A 310 -18.21 11.67 -15.17
CA ASP A 310 -19.63 11.90 -14.88
C ASP A 310 -20.24 10.67 -14.19
N TRP A 311 -20.04 9.47 -14.75
CA TRP A 311 -20.51 8.23 -14.12
C TRP A 311 -19.90 8.02 -12.74
N MET A 312 -18.60 8.24 -12.58
CA MET A 312 -17.92 8.15 -11.29
C MET A 312 -18.55 9.11 -10.27
N LYS A 313 -18.75 10.38 -10.65
CA LYS A 313 -19.38 11.39 -9.77
C LYS A 313 -20.77 10.97 -9.32
N ARG A 314 -21.61 10.55 -10.25
CA ARG A 314 -22.98 10.08 -9.97
C ARG A 314 -23.01 8.88 -9.02
N ALA A 315 -22.06 7.97 -9.16
CA ALA A 315 -21.93 6.78 -8.31
C ALA A 315 -21.23 7.05 -6.97
N GLY A 316 -20.98 8.32 -6.59
CA GLY A 316 -20.44 8.70 -5.29
C GLY A 316 -18.93 8.87 -5.22
N CYS A 317 -18.21 8.84 -6.35
CA CYS A 317 -16.80 9.25 -6.35
C CYS A 317 -16.70 10.72 -5.94
N TRP A 318 -15.79 11.04 -5.03
CA TRP A 318 -15.58 12.42 -4.62
C TRP A 318 -14.14 12.91 -4.86
N LEU A 319 -13.19 11.98 -5.05
CA LEU A 319 -11.78 12.28 -5.27
C LEU A 319 -11.14 11.26 -6.21
N VAL A 320 -10.30 11.75 -7.12
CA VAL A 320 -9.42 10.92 -7.97
C VAL A 320 -7.97 11.27 -7.65
N ALA A 321 -7.17 10.23 -7.38
CA ALA A 321 -5.75 10.37 -7.09
C ALA A 321 -4.89 10.04 -8.32
N PHE A 322 -3.93 10.89 -8.62
CA PHE A 322 -3.04 10.76 -9.79
C PHE A 322 -1.58 10.77 -9.40
N GLY A 323 -0.80 9.87 -9.97
CA GLY A 323 0.64 9.99 -10.01
C GLY A 323 1.06 10.93 -11.15
N PHE A 324 1.36 12.18 -10.85
CA PHE A 324 1.89 13.17 -11.81
C PHE A 324 3.40 13.05 -11.95
N GLU A 325 4.06 12.70 -10.87
CA GLU A 325 5.47 12.45 -10.67
C GLU A 325 6.34 13.70 -10.89
N SER A 326 6.56 14.15 -12.14
CA SER A 326 7.47 15.24 -12.47
C SER A 326 6.80 16.38 -13.26
N GLY A 327 7.29 17.59 -13.04
CA GLY A 327 6.95 18.76 -13.86
C GLY A 327 7.88 18.98 -15.06
N ASP A 328 8.70 17.99 -15.39
CA ASP A 328 9.61 18.00 -16.53
C ASP A 328 9.36 16.80 -17.44
N ASP A 329 9.01 17.07 -18.71
CA ASP A 329 8.65 16.02 -19.68
C ASP A 329 9.83 15.08 -20.00
N GLU A 330 11.08 15.55 -19.91
CA GLU A 330 12.25 14.71 -20.13
C GLU A 330 12.44 13.73 -18.96
N ILE A 331 12.20 14.15 -17.73
CA ILE A 331 12.20 13.27 -16.55
C ILE A 331 11.07 12.25 -16.68
N LEU A 332 9.84 12.68 -17.06
CA LEU A 332 8.70 11.78 -17.30
C LEU A 332 9.02 10.71 -18.35
N ARG A 333 9.70 11.10 -19.43
CA ARG A 333 10.15 10.20 -20.50
C ARG A 333 11.18 9.19 -19.98
N LYS A 334 12.19 9.65 -19.22
CA LYS A 334 13.23 8.78 -18.63
C LYS A 334 12.67 7.78 -17.65
N MET A 335 11.65 8.16 -16.85
CA MET A 335 11.00 7.23 -15.93
C MET A 335 9.94 6.34 -16.60
N LYS A 336 9.78 6.42 -17.92
CA LYS A 336 8.81 5.66 -18.72
C LYS A 336 7.37 5.82 -18.22
N LYS A 337 7.00 7.06 -17.86
CA LYS A 337 5.65 7.35 -17.35
C LYS A 337 4.59 7.34 -18.45
N ASP A 338 4.98 7.54 -19.72
CA ASP A 338 4.10 7.61 -20.90
C ASP A 338 2.96 8.63 -20.72
N ALA A 339 3.27 9.78 -20.12
CA ALA A 339 2.36 10.91 -19.93
C ALA A 339 3.18 12.21 -19.86
N THR A 340 2.57 13.32 -20.20
CA THR A 340 3.19 14.64 -20.24
C THR A 340 2.64 15.59 -19.18
N VAL A 341 3.34 16.68 -18.94
CA VAL A 341 2.86 17.79 -18.10
C VAL A 341 1.55 18.37 -18.64
N ALA A 342 1.39 18.43 -19.97
CA ALA A 342 0.14 18.89 -20.59
C ALA A 342 -1.04 17.97 -20.30
N ASP A 343 -0.84 16.64 -20.34
CA ASP A 343 -1.86 15.65 -19.99
C ASP A 343 -2.32 15.81 -18.53
N ALA A 344 -1.39 16.13 -17.63
CA ALA A 344 -1.70 16.37 -16.23
C ALA A 344 -2.62 17.59 -16.05
N TYR A 345 -2.34 18.72 -16.72
CA TYR A 345 -3.22 19.88 -16.67
C TYR A 345 -4.61 19.59 -17.25
N GLN A 346 -4.68 18.86 -18.35
CA GLN A 346 -5.94 18.44 -18.95
C GLN A 346 -6.73 17.54 -18.01
N ALA A 347 -6.08 16.55 -17.39
CA ALA A 347 -6.70 15.64 -16.44
C ALA A 347 -7.31 16.38 -15.25
N VAL A 348 -6.54 17.26 -14.61
CA VAL A 348 -7.04 18.07 -13.48
C VAL A 348 -8.21 18.95 -13.90
N ARG A 349 -8.16 19.57 -15.09
CA ARG A 349 -9.26 20.36 -15.62
C ARG A 349 -10.54 19.53 -15.76
N LEU A 350 -10.46 18.33 -16.34
CA LEU A 350 -11.61 17.43 -16.52
C LEU A 350 -12.20 17.00 -15.18
N VAL A 351 -11.37 16.63 -14.22
CA VAL A 351 -11.81 16.19 -12.88
C VAL A 351 -12.52 17.33 -12.14
N LYS A 352 -11.99 18.55 -12.23
CA LYS A 352 -12.63 19.73 -11.60
C LYS A 352 -13.94 20.13 -12.28
N LEU A 353 -14.02 20.03 -13.62
CA LEU A 353 -15.28 20.25 -14.35
C LEU A 353 -16.36 19.25 -13.95
N ALA A 354 -15.99 18.00 -13.63
CA ALA A 354 -16.90 16.98 -13.11
C ALA A 354 -17.27 17.21 -11.62
N GLY A 355 -16.74 18.24 -10.95
CA GLY A 355 -16.99 18.51 -9.53
C GLY A 355 -16.35 17.51 -8.59
N LEU A 356 -15.23 16.92 -8.99
CA LEU A 356 -14.43 16.00 -8.20
C LEU A 356 -13.19 16.70 -7.64
N ARG A 357 -12.68 16.19 -6.51
CA ARG A 357 -11.39 16.62 -5.95
C ARG A 357 -10.22 15.84 -6.58
N VAL A 358 -9.04 16.46 -6.56
CA VAL A 358 -7.81 15.89 -7.09
C VAL A 358 -6.79 15.68 -5.97
N TYR A 359 -6.23 14.48 -5.90
CA TYR A 359 -5.05 14.20 -5.11
C TYR A 359 -3.86 13.98 -6.05
N GLY A 360 -2.79 14.73 -5.88
CA GLY A 360 -1.59 14.65 -6.71
C GLY A 360 -0.41 14.05 -5.98
N PHE A 361 0.18 13.00 -6.56
CA PHE A 361 1.47 12.45 -6.13
C PHE A 361 2.55 12.97 -7.06
N PHE A 362 3.60 13.53 -6.48
CA PHE A 362 4.79 14.03 -7.15
C PHE A 362 6.00 13.30 -6.62
N MET A 363 7.05 13.19 -7.45
CA MET A 363 8.28 12.48 -7.12
C MET A 363 9.49 13.33 -7.49
N ILE A 364 10.48 13.40 -6.61
CA ILE A 364 11.78 14.02 -6.84
C ILE A 364 12.90 13.08 -6.41
N GLY A 365 14.13 13.39 -6.82
CA GLY A 365 15.30 12.59 -6.47
C GLY A 365 15.53 11.40 -7.40
N LEU A 366 15.02 11.47 -8.63
CA LEU A 366 15.37 10.53 -9.68
C LEU A 366 16.85 10.72 -10.09
N PRO A 367 17.54 9.70 -10.62
CA PRO A 367 18.98 9.80 -10.94
C PRO A 367 19.37 11.01 -11.77
N TRP A 368 18.47 11.51 -12.62
CA TRP A 368 18.70 12.64 -13.53
C TRP A 368 18.18 13.96 -13.03
N ASP A 369 17.58 14.01 -11.84
CA ASP A 369 17.10 15.25 -11.26
C ASP A 369 18.28 16.15 -10.87
N ASP A 370 18.16 17.41 -11.28
CA ASP A 370 19.03 18.52 -10.91
C ASP A 370 18.21 19.66 -10.24
N HIS A 371 18.86 20.75 -9.87
CA HIS A 371 18.21 21.91 -9.28
C HIS A 371 17.06 22.46 -10.13
N SER A 372 17.20 22.42 -11.46
CA SER A 372 16.20 22.96 -12.41
C SER A 372 14.98 22.05 -12.50
N THR A 373 15.17 20.75 -12.68
CA THR A 373 14.07 19.77 -12.85
C THR A 373 13.24 19.61 -11.57
N VAL A 374 13.92 19.60 -10.42
CA VAL A 374 13.24 19.57 -9.12
C VAL A 374 12.43 20.85 -8.88
N GLU A 375 13.00 22.03 -9.20
CA GLU A 375 12.27 23.31 -9.06
C GLU A 375 11.06 23.37 -10.01
N LYS A 376 11.18 22.88 -11.26
CA LYS A 376 10.05 22.74 -12.20
C LYS A 376 8.95 21.87 -11.60
N THR A 377 9.29 20.71 -10.99
CA THR A 377 8.33 19.82 -10.37
C THR A 377 7.61 20.48 -9.20
N MET A 378 8.30 21.27 -8.37
CA MET A 378 7.67 22.00 -7.28
C MET A 378 6.73 23.12 -7.75
N LEU A 379 7.14 23.86 -8.80
CA LEU A 379 6.28 24.88 -9.41
C LEU A 379 5.07 24.24 -10.08
N PHE A 380 5.26 23.13 -10.76
CA PHE A 380 4.19 22.34 -11.34
C PHE A 380 3.18 21.90 -10.29
N ALA A 381 3.63 21.27 -9.20
CA ALA A 381 2.77 20.83 -8.10
C ALA A 381 1.95 21.99 -7.49
N LYS A 382 2.57 23.17 -7.34
CA LYS A 382 1.89 24.37 -6.86
C LYS A 382 0.84 24.89 -7.84
N HIS A 383 1.14 24.89 -9.16
CA HIS A 383 0.27 25.48 -10.18
C HIS A 383 -0.83 24.55 -10.66
N LEU A 384 -0.64 23.24 -10.54
CA LEU A 384 -1.62 22.22 -10.94
C LEU A 384 -2.91 22.30 -10.11
N ASP A 385 -2.86 22.93 -8.94
CA ASP A 385 -4.02 23.25 -8.11
C ASP A 385 -4.79 22.01 -7.63
N CYS A 386 -4.06 21.00 -7.21
CA CYS A 386 -4.63 19.82 -6.54
C CYS A 386 -5.29 20.24 -5.21
N ASP A 387 -6.25 19.42 -4.75
CA ASP A 387 -6.87 19.61 -3.44
C ASP A 387 -5.98 19.06 -2.33
N PHE A 388 -5.26 17.99 -2.65
CA PHE A 388 -4.23 17.41 -1.80
C PHE A 388 -3.01 17.10 -2.66
N SER A 389 -1.82 17.22 -2.10
CA SER A 389 -0.56 16.97 -2.81
C SER A 389 0.44 16.28 -1.89
N GLU A 390 1.18 15.33 -2.42
CA GLU A 390 2.28 14.70 -1.71
C GLU A 390 3.53 14.67 -2.58
N ILE A 391 4.70 14.94 -1.98
CA ILE A 391 5.97 14.88 -2.66
C ILE A 391 6.75 13.70 -2.08
N HIS A 392 6.88 12.67 -2.88
CA HIS A 392 7.69 11.49 -2.57
C HIS A 392 9.13 11.69 -3.02
N ILE A 393 10.05 11.02 -2.32
CA ILE A 393 11.42 10.86 -2.79
C ILE A 393 11.49 9.51 -3.52
N ALA A 394 12.14 9.50 -4.68
CA ALA A 394 12.33 8.30 -5.46
C ALA A 394 13.09 7.24 -4.66
N THR A 395 12.47 6.09 -4.45
CA THR A 395 13.05 4.98 -3.71
C THR A 395 13.37 3.84 -4.69
N PRO A 396 14.64 3.46 -4.83
CA PRO A 396 15.10 2.43 -5.74
C PRO A 396 14.88 1.03 -5.13
N TYR A 397 13.64 0.56 -5.11
CA TYR A 397 13.33 -0.79 -4.59
C TYR A 397 14.01 -1.86 -5.44
N GLU A 398 14.59 -2.86 -4.79
CA GLU A 398 15.14 -4.04 -5.46
C GLU A 398 14.08 -4.69 -6.36
N GLY A 399 14.48 -5.12 -7.55
CA GLY A 399 13.58 -5.65 -8.58
C GLY A 399 12.94 -4.58 -9.49
N THR A 400 13.29 -3.30 -9.32
CA THR A 400 12.90 -2.22 -10.24
C THR A 400 14.06 -1.82 -11.15
N GLU A 401 13.74 -1.33 -12.35
CA GLU A 401 14.76 -0.77 -13.26
C GLU A 401 15.46 0.43 -12.64
N LEU A 402 14.76 1.21 -11.80
CA LEU A 402 15.36 2.33 -11.06
C LEU A 402 16.51 1.86 -10.15
N HIS A 403 16.33 0.72 -9.47
CA HIS A 403 17.37 0.14 -8.63
C HIS A 403 18.63 -0.20 -9.44
N GLU A 404 18.45 -0.86 -10.60
CA GLU A 404 19.57 -1.20 -11.46
C GLU A 404 20.32 0.04 -11.98
N ILE A 405 19.57 1.10 -12.35
CA ILE A 405 20.16 2.37 -12.78
C ILE A 405 20.96 3.02 -11.66
N ALA A 406 20.36 3.11 -10.46
CA ALA A 406 20.99 3.71 -9.30
C ALA A 406 22.23 2.94 -8.84
N GLN A 407 22.19 1.61 -8.86
CA GLN A 407 23.31 0.73 -8.55
C GLN A 407 24.48 0.91 -9.53
N LYS A 408 24.21 0.86 -10.83
CA LYS A 408 25.20 1.07 -11.88
C LYS A 408 25.86 2.44 -11.82
N ALA A 409 25.11 3.45 -11.39
CA ALA A 409 25.60 4.82 -11.26
C ALA A 409 26.26 5.11 -9.89
N GLY A 410 26.31 4.15 -8.97
CA GLY A 410 26.90 4.34 -7.63
C GLY A 410 26.13 5.33 -6.75
N LEU A 411 24.80 5.47 -6.93
CA LEU A 411 23.98 6.44 -6.24
C LEU A 411 23.34 5.90 -4.96
N LEU A 412 23.33 4.57 -4.77
CA LEU A 412 22.70 3.92 -3.64
C LEU A 412 23.45 4.18 -2.33
N LYS A 413 22.68 4.26 -1.26
CA LYS A 413 23.20 4.13 0.11
C LYS A 413 23.55 2.65 0.35
N ASP A 414 24.58 2.40 1.18
CA ASP A 414 25.08 1.04 1.42
C ASP A 414 24.01 0.10 2.01
N GLU A 415 23.04 0.63 2.75
CA GLU A 415 21.97 -0.14 3.36
C GLU A 415 20.61 0.52 3.09
N VAL A 416 19.71 -0.20 2.42
CA VAL A 416 18.41 0.32 1.98
C VAL A 416 17.25 -0.10 2.90
N ILE A 417 17.39 -1.20 3.66
CA ILE A 417 16.35 -1.71 4.55
C ILE A 417 16.39 -1.08 5.94
N GLY A 418 15.23 -0.99 6.60
CA GLY A 418 15.14 -0.45 7.95
C GLY A 418 15.21 1.08 8.04
N HIS A 419 15.07 1.77 6.90
CA HIS A 419 15.09 3.23 6.84
C HIS A 419 13.70 3.80 6.52
N ASP A 420 13.35 4.88 7.18
CA ASP A 420 12.19 5.69 6.82
C ASP A 420 12.50 6.53 5.57
N TYR A 421 12.05 6.06 4.42
CA TYR A 421 12.29 6.72 3.12
C TYR A 421 11.73 8.14 3.02
N PHE A 422 10.82 8.53 3.91
CA PHE A 422 10.28 9.88 3.96
C PHE A 422 11.28 10.89 4.52
N HIS A 423 12.19 10.44 5.39
CA HIS A 423 13.14 11.30 6.09
C HIS A 423 14.61 10.98 5.78
N ASP A 424 14.88 9.80 5.24
CA ASP A 424 16.24 9.36 4.91
C ASP A 424 16.28 8.77 3.49
N PRO A 425 16.51 9.61 2.45
CA PRO A 425 16.61 9.17 1.07
C PRO A 425 17.67 8.08 0.90
N THR A 426 17.30 6.99 0.22
CA THR A 426 18.18 5.83 0.01
C THR A 426 19.09 5.96 -1.20
N MET A 427 18.92 7.01 -2.01
CA MET A 427 19.84 7.35 -3.10
C MET A 427 20.02 8.86 -3.25
N ALA A 428 21.19 9.25 -3.78
CA ALA A 428 21.44 10.58 -4.33
C ALA A 428 21.01 10.64 -5.80
N THR A 429 21.08 11.82 -6.42
CA THR A 429 21.01 11.96 -7.87
C THR A 429 22.44 12.15 -8.44
N LEU A 430 22.57 12.24 -9.76
CA LEU A 430 23.83 12.58 -10.41
C LEU A 430 24.31 14.01 -10.09
N PHE A 431 23.41 14.86 -9.59
CA PHE A 431 23.61 16.32 -9.43
C PHE A 431 23.30 16.84 -8.02
N LEU A 432 22.53 16.09 -7.23
CA LEU A 432 22.05 16.50 -5.90
C LEU A 432 22.42 15.45 -4.85
N SER A 433 22.87 15.89 -3.70
CA SER A 433 23.03 15.03 -2.54
C SER A 433 21.65 14.61 -1.95
N ARG A 434 21.66 13.61 -1.10
CA ARG A 434 20.45 13.15 -0.40
C ARG A 434 19.84 14.25 0.48
N GLU A 435 20.70 15.02 1.15
CA GLU A 435 20.32 16.14 1.99
C GLU A 435 19.67 17.27 1.17
N GLU A 436 20.19 17.55 -0.03
CA GLU A 436 19.61 18.53 -0.94
C GLU A 436 18.24 18.08 -1.45
N VAL A 437 18.07 16.80 -1.81
CA VAL A 437 16.76 16.23 -2.21
C VAL A 437 15.75 16.37 -1.07
N MET A 438 16.16 16.07 0.17
CA MET A 438 15.30 16.26 1.34
C MET A 438 14.96 17.74 1.58
N ALA A 439 15.92 18.62 1.45
CA ALA A 439 15.68 20.06 1.58
C ALA A 439 14.68 20.57 0.54
N TYR A 440 14.78 20.06 -0.70
CA TYR A 440 13.83 20.35 -1.75
C TYR A 440 12.42 19.82 -1.44
N ARG A 441 12.29 18.61 -0.90
CA ARG A 441 10.98 18.06 -0.48
C ARG A 441 10.32 19.01 0.53
N LYS A 442 11.03 19.38 1.61
CA LYS A 442 10.54 20.31 2.62
C LYS A 442 10.16 21.66 2.00
N LYS A 443 10.98 22.20 1.08
CA LYS A 443 10.72 23.46 0.35
C LYS A 443 9.45 23.37 -0.51
N GLY A 444 9.25 22.24 -1.21
CA GLY A 444 8.09 22.00 -2.04
C GLY A 444 6.78 21.95 -1.23
N LEU A 445 6.77 21.20 -0.14
CA LEU A 445 5.62 21.13 0.77
C LEU A 445 5.26 22.52 1.32
N ARG A 446 6.27 23.34 1.70
CA ARG A 446 6.04 24.75 2.10
C ARG A 446 5.40 25.58 0.99
N LYS A 447 5.90 25.48 -0.24
CA LYS A 447 5.37 26.23 -1.40
C LYS A 447 3.91 25.89 -1.70
N ILE A 448 3.50 24.65 -1.49
CA ILE A 448 2.12 24.20 -1.73
C ILE A 448 1.23 24.62 -0.56
N TYR A 449 1.52 24.12 0.63
CA TYR A 449 0.61 24.13 1.77
C TYR A 449 0.54 25.48 2.52
N LEU A 450 1.63 26.25 2.50
CA LEU A 450 1.64 27.61 3.07
C LEU A 450 1.26 28.69 2.05
N SER A 451 0.81 28.31 0.85
CA SER A 451 0.34 29.29 -0.13
C SER A 451 -1.00 29.89 0.29
N PRO A 452 -1.21 31.21 0.18
CA PRO A 452 -2.49 31.83 0.52
C PRO A 452 -3.68 31.18 -0.22
N LYS A 453 -3.48 30.84 -1.49
CA LYS A 453 -4.50 30.16 -2.31
C LYS A 453 -4.95 28.84 -1.69
N TYR A 454 -4.00 28.01 -1.25
CA TYR A 454 -4.30 26.70 -0.61
C TYR A 454 -5.04 26.90 0.70
N LEU A 455 -4.58 27.82 1.56
CA LEU A 455 -5.20 28.07 2.86
C LEU A 455 -6.65 28.57 2.70
N ILE A 456 -6.90 29.53 1.81
CA ILE A 456 -8.26 30.03 1.51
C ILE A 456 -9.13 28.88 1.00
N LYS A 457 -8.65 28.09 0.03
CA LYS A 457 -9.37 26.95 -0.53
C LYS A 457 -9.70 25.90 0.55
N THR A 458 -8.75 25.60 1.44
CA THR A 458 -8.96 24.64 2.54
C THR A 458 -10.04 25.12 3.49
N ILE A 459 -9.96 26.40 3.93
CA ILE A 459 -10.94 26.99 4.85
C ILE A 459 -12.34 27.03 4.20
N SER A 460 -12.44 27.37 2.90
CA SER A 460 -13.73 27.42 2.20
C SER A 460 -14.40 26.06 2.00
N ASN A 461 -13.64 24.97 2.15
CA ASN A 461 -14.13 23.58 2.02
C ASN A 461 -14.46 22.92 3.37
N ILE A 462 -14.36 23.65 4.49
CA ILE A 462 -14.71 23.15 5.82
C ILE A 462 -16.19 23.47 6.07
N HIS A 463 -16.98 22.44 6.35
CA HIS A 463 -18.42 22.56 6.52
C HIS A 463 -18.90 22.27 7.94
N SER A 464 -18.01 21.79 8.84
CA SER A 464 -18.34 21.53 10.25
C SER A 464 -17.20 21.88 11.20
N VAL A 465 -17.53 22.06 12.51
CA VAL A 465 -16.53 22.29 13.56
C VAL A 465 -15.63 21.07 13.75
N GLU A 466 -16.18 19.88 13.55
CA GLU A 466 -15.42 18.64 13.63
C GLU A 466 -14.39 18.53 12.49
N GLU A 467 -14.79 18.86 11.27
CA GLU A 467 -13.86 18.95 10.14
C GLU A 467 -12.76 19.98 10.41
N LEU A 468 -13.11 21.17 10.94
CA LEU A 468 -12.13 22.19 11.32
C LEU A 468 -11.09 21.64 12.30
N GLY A 469 -11.53 20.91 13.33
CA GLY A 469 -10.64 20.28 14.32
C GLY A 469 -9.70 19.26 13.68
N ARG A 470 -10.19 18.48 12.72
CA ARG A 470 -9.40 17.48 11.98
C ARG A 470 -8.38 18.17 11.06
N TYR A 471 -8.80 19.16 10.26
CA TYR A 471 -7.88 19.94 9.42
C TYR A 471 -6.83 20.69 10.24
N ALA A 472 -7.18 21.20 11.43
CA ALA A 472 -6.21 21.80 12.35
C ALA A 472 -5.17 20.79 12.85
N SER A 473 -5.60 19.58 13.23
CA SER A 473 -4.71 18.49 13.62
C SER A 473 -3.76 18.09 12.48
N TYR A 474 -4.28 18.03 11.24
CA TYR A 474 -3.46 17.82 10.04
C TYR A 474 -2.45 18.93 9.82
N GLY A 475 -2.89 20.20 9.97
CA GLY A 475 -2.03 21.35 9.86
C GLY A 475 -0.85 21.31 10.84
N VAL A 476 -1.10 20.91 12.09
CA VAL A 476 -0.04 20.75 13.10
C VAL A 476 0.96 19.66 12.72
N ARG A 477 0.50 18.49 12.24
CA ARG A 477 1.40 17.43 11.77
C ARG A 477 2.22 17.91 10.58
N MET A 478 1.58 18.59 9.62
CA MET A 478 2.25 19.13 8.46
C MET A 478 3.32 20.16 8.82
N VAL A 479 3.02 21.07 9.76
CA VAL A 479 4.00 22.06 10.25
C VAL A 479 5.20 21.34 10.87
N LYS A 480 5.00 20.30 11.67
CA LYS A 480 6.10 19.49 12.19
C LYS A 480 6.95 18.91 11.06
N ASN A 481 6.36 18.25 10.07
CA ASN A 481 7.08 17.63 8.96
C ASN A 481 7.79 18.62 8.02
N ILE A 482 7.33 19.86 7.99
CA ILE A 482 7.90 20.92 7.16
C ILE A 482 9.06 21.62 7.86
N PHE A 483 9.02 21.77 9.18
CA PHE A 483 9.96 22.63 9.92
C PHE A 483 10.90 21.85 10.85
N LEU A 484 10.52 20.68 11.30
CA LEU A 484 11.35 19.76 12.08
C LEU A 484 11.86 18.63 11.20
#